data_5654cc4cb9462f508743c0b06c353020
#
_entry.id   5654cc4cb9462f508743c0b06c353020
#
_cell.length_a   1.000
_cell.length_b   1.000
_cell.length_c   1.000
_cell.angle_alpha   90.00
_cell.angle_beta   90.00
_cell.angle_gamma   90.00
#
_symmetry.space_group_name_H-M   'P 1'
#
loop_
_entity.id
_entity.type
_entity.pdbx_description
1 polymer ?
#
loop_
_entity_poly.entity_id
_entity_poly.type
_entity_poly.pdbx_seq_one_letter_code
_entity_poly.pdbx_strand_id
1 'polypeptide(L)'
;RNSSVRNIKSIHGKKIAYVDPASTSGYILPKALLRSLSVVPSEEMFAMRHDNVVSMVYQGQVDVGATYYSPPDKKTGEFLDARARVLKQYPDVLDKIAVIGFTNEIPNDPWVFRKNVPKSIKESIIEALLKFQKTENGKKALFESYSIEGLVRANDRDYDDLRTLISSFGGNLEDELKK
;
A
#
# COMPACT_ATOMS: atom_id res chain seq x y z
N ARG A 1 17.07 -7.27 -12.21
CA ARG A 1 16.85 -8.43 -13.13
C ARG A 1 17.83 -9.59 -12.91
N ASN A 2 18.96 -9.38 -12.24
CA ASN A 2 19.94 -10.45 -11.93
C ASN A 2 19.75 -11.06 -10.52
N SER A 3 18.68 -10.72 -9.80
CA SER A 3 18.39 -11.28 -8.49
C SER A 3 18.00 -12.76 -8.58
N SER A 4 18.36 -13.52 -7.55
CA SER A 4 17.89 -14.90 -7.35
C SER A 4 16.42 -14.96 -6.90
N VAL A 5 15.84 -13.82 -6.50
CA VAL A 5 14.44 -13.73 -6.05
C VAL A 5 13.54 -13.54 -7.27
N ARG A 6 12.66 -14.51 -7.52
CA ARG A 6 11.77 -14.54 -8.69
C ARG A 6 10.29 -14.62 -8.35
N ASN A 7 9.99 -15.00 -7.13
CA ASN A 7 8.61 -15.16 -6.62
C ASN A 7 8.62 -15.05 -5.10
N ILE A 8 7.44 -15.05 -4.48
CA ILE A 8 7.27 -14.87 -3.03
C ILE A 8 7.99 -15.97 -2.23
N LYS A 9 7.98 -17.23 -2.68
CA LYS A 9 8.64 -18.33 -1.95
C LYS A 9 10.16 -18.18 -1.91
N SER A 10 10.76 -17.57 -2.94
CA SER A 10 12.20 -17.32 -3.00
C SER A 10 12.70 -16.17 -2.10
N ILE A 11 11.80 -15.55 -1.34
CA ILE A 11 12.13 -14.58 -0.26
C ILE A 11 12.69 -15.32 0.99
N HIS A 12 12.46 -16.61 1.11
CA HIS A 12 13.01 -17.38 2.24
C HIS A 12 14.53 -17.21 2.34
N GLY A 13 15.01 -16.82 3.53
CA GLY A 13 16.42 -16.56 3.78
C GLY A 13 16.98 -15.27 3.16
N LYS A 14 16.15 -14.38 2.61
CA LYS A 14 16.54 -13.11 2.01
C LYS A 14 16.24 -11.94 2.95
N LYS A 15 16.91 -10.81 2.72
CA LYS A 15 16.65 -9.55 3.43
C LYS A 15 15.46 -8.84 2.82
N ILE A 16 14.51 -8.39 3.65
CA ILE A 16 13.34 -7.67 3.21
C ILE A 16 13.20 -6.32 3.92
N ALA A 17 12.82 -5.29 3.17
CA ALA A 17 12.39 -4.00 3.70
C ALA A 17 10.87 -3.87 3.68
N TYR A 18 10.32 -3.39 4.79
CA TYR A 18 8.94 -2.97 4.97
C TYR A 18 8.85 -1.46 5.12
N VAL A 19 7.65 -0.90 5.01
CA VAL A 19 7.45 0.54 5.21
C VAL A 19 7.51 0.89 6.69
N ASP A 20 6.48 0.56 7.44
CA ASP A 20 6.36 0.76 8.89
C ASP A 20 5.38 -0.27 9.48
N PRO A 21 5.36 -0.49 10.79
CA PRO A 21 4.51 -1.51 11.41
C PRO A 21 3.00 -1.31 11.20
N ALA A 22 2.53 -0.08 10.98
CA ALA A 22 1.11 0.23 10.77
C ALA A 22 0.71 0.18 9.28
N SER A 23 1.67 0.05 8.37
CA SER A 23 1.40 0.05 6.94
C SER A 23 0.71 -1.24 6.49
N THR A 24 -0.53 -1.13 6.03
CA THR A 24 -1.30 -2.27 5.52
C THR A 24 -0.61 -2.91 4.32
N SER A 25 -0.31 -2.12 3.27
CA SER A 25 0.32 -2.60 2.03
C SER A 25 1.82 -2.86 2.16
N GLY A 26 2.49 -2.10 3.03
CA GLY A 26 3.95 -2.17 3.16
C GLY A 26 4.45 -3.07 4.28
N TYR A 27 3.58 -3.64 5.12
CA TYR A 27 3.97 -4.55 6.19
C TYR A 27 2.91 -5.60 6.52
N ILE A 28 1.70 -5.20 6.95
CA ILE A 28 0.72 -6.12 7.55
C ILE A 28 0.36 -7.26 6.60
N LEU A 29 -0.10 -6.94 5.39
CA LEU A 29 -0.49 -7.95 4.41
C LEU A 29 0.70 -8.75 3.85
N PRO A 30 1.82 -8.13 3.44
CA PRO A 30 3.00 -8.87 3.03
C PRO A 30 3.50 -9.84 4.11
N LYS A 31 3.55 -9.41 5.37
CA LYS A 31 3.98 -10.25 6.49
C LYS A 31 3.02 -11.43 6.72
N ALA A 32 1.69 -11.18 6.65
CA ALA A 32 0.70 -12.25 6.74
C ALA A 32 0.87 -13.27 5.61
N LEU A 33 1.07 -12.80 4.38
CA LEU A 33 1.28 -13.66 3.22
C LEU A 33 2.56 -14.52 3.37
N LEU A 34 3.68 -13.93 3.80
CA LEU A 34 4.91 -14.68 4.04
C LEU A 34 4.71 -15.76 5.11
N ARG A 35 4.03 -15.42 6.23
CA ARG A 35 3.70 -16.38 7.29
C ARG A 35 2.81 -17.52 6.78
N SER A 36 1.77 -17.24 6.01
CA SER A 36 0.86 -18.27 5.46
C SER A 36 1.56 -19.24 4.51
N LEU A 37 2.63 -18.79 3.85
CA LEU A 37 3.46 -19.59 2.95
C LEU A 37 4.68 -20.23 3.65
N SER A 38 4.83 -20.05 4.98
CA SER A 38 6.00 -20.48 5.76
C SER A 38 7.32 -19.93 5.20
N VAL A 39 7.28 -18.72 4.66
CA VAL A 39 8.45 -18.00 4.15
C VAL A 39 9.03 -17.14 5.27
N VAL A 40 10.27 -17.39 5.64
CA VAL A 40 10.97 -16.69 6.72
C VAL A 40 12.15 -15.92 6.12
N PRO A 41 12.11 -14.57 6.07
CA PRO A 41 13.25 -13.75 5.70
C PRO A 41 14.42 -13.92 6.70
N SER A 42 15.66 -13.72 6.27
CA SER A 42 16.82 -13.72 7.14
C SER A 42 16.95 -12.43 7.97
N GLU A 43 16.46 -11.32 7.44
CA GLU A 43 16.51 -10.02 8.07
C GLU A 43 15.30 -9.18 7.62
N GLU A 44 14.69 -8.46 8.55
CA GLU A 44 13.53 -7.59 8.31
C GLU A 44 13.88 -6.17 8.77
N MET A 45 13.63 -5.16 7.92
CA MET A 45 13.97 -3.78 8.17
C MET A 45 12.79 -2.86 7.88
N PHE A 46 12.66 -1.76 8.61
CA PHE A 46 11.67 -0.71 8.34
C PHE A 46 12.32 0.50 7.70
N ALA A 47 11.82 0.88 6.53
CA ALA A 47 12.31 2.01 5.74
C ALA A 47 11.52 3.32 5.97
N MET A 48 10.44 3.26 6.75
CA MET A 48 9.53 4.35 7.14
C MET A 48 8.69 4.93 5.99
N ARG A 49 9.08 4.73 4.72
CA ARG A 49 8.40 5.29 3.55
C ARG A 49 8.49 4.32 2.37
N HIS A 50 7.48 4.34 1.50
CA HIS A 50 7.41 3.49 0.31
C HIS A 50 8.54 3.75 -0.68
N ASP A 51 8.90 5.02 -0.89
CA ASP A 51 10.01 5.41 -1.76
C ASP A 51 11.37 4.94 -1.21
N ASN A 52 11.56 4.96 0.11
CA ASN A 52 12.75 4.42 0.74
C ASN A 52 12.87 2.90 0.55
N VAL A 53 11.75 2.15 0.68
CA VAL A 53 11.75 0.71 0.40
C VAL A 53 12.27 0.43 -0.99
N VAL A 54 11.75 1.13 -2.01
CA VAL A 54 12.20 0.99 -3.40
C VAL A 54 13.68 1.34 -3.55
N SER A 55 14.11 2.43 -2.91
CA SER A 55 15.51 2.89 -2.94
C SER A 55 16.47 1.85 -2.33
N MET A 56 16.10 1.23 -1.20
CA MET A 56 16.91 0.18 -0.54
C MET A 56 17.08 -1.06 -1.43
N VAL A 57 16.01 -1.48 -2.12
CA VAL A 57 16.10 -2.58 -3.09
C VAL A 57 16.96 -2.19 -4.29
N TYR A 58 16.78 -0.97 -4.82
CA TYR A 58 17.56 -0.48 -5.96
C TYR A 58 19.07 -0.44 -5.65
N GLN A 59 19.43 0.00 -4.44
CA GLN A 59 20.80 0.10 -3.97
C GLN A 59 21.40 -1.25 -3.50
N GLY A 60 20.62 -2.33 -3.48
CA GLY A 60 21.06 -3.65 -3.02
C GLY A 60 21.27 -3.75 -1.51
N GLN A 61 20.71 -2.85 -0.71
CA GLN A 61 20.76 -2.93 0.75
C GLN A 61 19.89 -4.07 1.29
N VAL A 62 18.80 -4.38 0.58
CA VAL A 62 17.92 -5.53 0.79
C VAL A 62 17.65 -6.23 -0.54
N ASP A 63 17.28 -7.51 -0.48
CA ASP A 63 16.96 -8.30 -1.66
C ASP A 63 15.56 -8.02 -2.21
N VAL A 64 14.62 -7.66 -1.30
CA VAL A 64 13.18 -7.49 -1.59
C VAL A 64 12.63 -6.32 -0.77
N GLY A 65 11.53 -5.73 -1.26
CA GLY A 65 10.76 -4.73 -0.54
C GLY A 65 9.27 -4.96 -0.66
N ALA A 66 8.54 -4.67 0.40
CA ALA A 66 7.09 -4.67 0.41
C ALA A 66 6.56 -3.24 0.35
N THR A 67 5.66 -2.97 -0.60
CA THR A 67 5.13 -1.63 -0.82
C THR A 67 3.77 -1.68 -1.52
N TYR A 68 3.10 -0.54 -1.69
CA TYR A 68 1.86 -0.51 -2.45
C TYR A 68 2.11 -0.70 -3.95
N TYR A 69 1.13 -1.27 -4.61
CA TYR A 69 1.04 -1.38 -6.06
C TYR A 69 -0.29 -0.81 -6.55
N SER A 70 -0.22 -0.03 -7.60
CA SER A 70 -1.37 0.37 -8.41
C SER A 70 -1.07 0.03 -9.86
N PRO A 71 -2.05 -0.49 -10.63
CA PRO A 71 -1.89 -0.70 -12.05
C PRO A 71 -1.51 0.61 -12.75
N PRO A 72 -0.78 0.56 -13.85
CA PRO A 72 -0.52 1.76 -14.66
C PRO A 72 -1.82 2.43 -15.10
N ASP A 73 -1.80 3.75 -15.22
CA ASP A 73 -2.91 4.52 -15.76
C ASP A 73 -3.28 4.01 -17.15
N LYS A 74 -4.56 3.69 -17.35
CA LYS A 74 -5.05 3.08 -18.60
C LYS A 74 -4.99 4.01 -19.82
N LYS A 75 -4.94 5.33 -19.59
CA LYS A 75 -4.94 6.33 -20.66
C LYS A 75 -3.54 6.80 -21.00
N THR A 76 -2.72 7.04 -19.98
CA THR A 76 -1.38 7.60 -20.14
C THR A 76 -0.30 6.53 -20.13
N GLY A 77 -0.57 5.34 -19.58
CA GLY A 77 0.43 4.30 -19.34
C GLY A 77 1.39 4.61 -18.21
N GLU A 78 1.18 5.71 -17.48
CA GLU A 78 2.04 6.10 -16.36
C GLU A 78 1.99 5.08 -15.23
N PHE A 79 3.14 4.78 -14.66
CA PHE A 79 3.26 3.91 -13.48
C PHE A 79 2.76 4.65 -12.24
N LEU A 80 1.87 4.01 -11.48
CA LEU A 80 1.24 4.58 -10.29
C LEU A 80 1.66 3.87 -8.99
N ASP A 81 2.55 2.88 -9.07
CA ASP A 81 3.10 2.19 -7.89
C ASP A 81 4.28 2.95 -7.27
N ALA A 82 4.78 2.44 -6.16
CA ALA A 82 5.83 3.10 -5.38
C ALA A 82 7.14 3.36 -6.18
N ARG A 83 7.42 2.60 -7.24
CA ARG A 83 8.60 2.80 -8.09
C ARG A 83 8.54 4.16 -8.83
N ALA A 84 7.33 4.63 -9.16
CA ALA A 84 7.15 5.92 -9.80
C ALA A 84 7.67 7.10 -8.94
N ARG A 85 7.63 6.95 -7.60
CA ARG A 85 8.08 8.01 -6.67
C ARG A 85 9.60 8.27 -6.72
N VAL A 86 10.37 7.32 -7.21
CA VAL A 86 11.84 7.43 -7.29
C VAL A 86 12.38 7.58 -8.71
N LEU A 87 11.50 7.68 -9.72
CA LEU A 87 11.90 7.83 -11.14
C LEU A 87 12.83 9.02 -11.40
N LYS A 88 12.63 10.12 -10.68
CA LYS A 88 13.53 11.30 -10.82
C LYS A 88 14.95 11.00 -10.32
N GLN A 89 15.08 10.17 -9.29
CA GLN A 89 16.36 9.80 -8.68
C GLN A 89 16.99 8.59 -9.41
N TYR A 90 16.17 7.64 -9.82
CA TYR A 90 16.58 6.41 -10.49
C TYR A 90 15.77 6.20 -11.77
N PRO A 91 16.16 6.84 -12.90
CA PRO A 91 15.37 6.79 -14.15
C PRO A 91 15.16 5.37 -14.70
N ASP A 92 16.05 4.43 -14.38
CA ASP A 92 16.02 3.04 -14.81
C ASP A 92 15.41 2.06 -13.78
N VAL A 93 14.74 2.59 -12.75
CA VAL A 93 14.17 1.76 -11.66
C VAL A 93 13.17 0.71 -12.16
N LEU A 94 12.37 1.04 -13.17
CA LEU A 94 11.38 0.13 -13.75
C LEU A 94 12.03 -1.07 -14.47
N ASP A 95 13.25 -0.88 -15.00
CA ASP A 95 14.03 -1.94 -15.62
C ASP A 95 14.77 -2.81 -14.61
N LYS A 96 15.19 -2.22 -13.50
CA LYS A 96 15.99 -2.91 -12.48
C LYS A 96 15.14 -3.61 -11.43
N ILE A 97 13.99 -3.03 -11.05
CA ILE A 97 13.11 -3.57 -10.02
C ILE A 97 11.87 -4.19 -10.65
N ALA A 98 11.69 -5.48 -10.45
CA ALA A 98 10.52 -6.22 -10.89
C ALA A 98 9.53 -6.44 -9.72
N VAL A 99 8.24 -6.42 -10.02
CA VAL A 99 7.20 -6.91 -9.10
C VAL A 99 7.20 -8.44 -9.19
N ILE A 100 7.28 -9.12 -8.04
CA ILE A 100 7.41 -10.59 -7.95
C ILE A 100 6.17 -11.27 -7.35
N GLY A 101 5.21 -10.50 -6.87
CA GLY A 101 3.95 -11.00 -6.34
C GLY A 101 3.10 -9.93 -5.72
N PHE A 102 1.85 -10.30 -5.44
CA PHE A 102 0.83 -9.43 -4.84
C PHE A 102 0.21 -10.10 -3.63
N THR A 103 -0.24 -9.28 -2.68
CA THR A 103 -1.20 -9.68 -1.65
C THR A 103 -2.61 -9.64 -2.22
N ASN A 104 -3.61 -9.98 -1.41
CA ASN A 104 -5.00 -9.65 -1.76
C ASN A 104 -5.16 -8.13 -1.91
N GLU A 105 -6.14 -7.73 -2.70
CA GLU A 105 -6.51 -6.33 -2.87
C GLU A 105 -6.93 -5.71 -1.53
N ILE A 106 -6.63 -4.43 -1.37
CA ILE A 106 -6.97 -3.67 -0.17
C ILE A 106 -7.98 -2.59 -0.57
N PRO A 107 -9.08 -2.44 0.16
CA PRO A 107 -9.91 -1.24 0.01
C PRO A 107 -9.06 0.01 0.25
N ASN A 108 -9.28 1.04 -0.55
CA ASN A 108 -8.61 2.33 -0.35
C ASN A 108 -9.00 2.95 1.00
N ASP A 109 -8.17 3.87 1.48
CA ASP A 109 -8.36 4.54 2.77
C ASP A 109 -9.72 5.23 2.85
N PRO A 110 -10.56 4.94 3.90
CA PRO A 110 -11.87 5.55 4.02
C PRO A 110 -11.78 6.95 4.63
N TRP A 111 -12.62 7.85 4.18
CA TRP A 111 -12.92 9.07 4.91
C TRP A 111 -13.93 8.76 6.00
N VAL A 112 -13.55 8.99 7.25
CA VAL A 112 -14.35 8.62 8.42
C VAL A 112 -14.85 9.82 9.19
N PHE A 113 -16.02 9.67 9.79
CA PHE A 113 -16.60 10.68 10.68
C PHE A 113 -16.52 10.23 12.14
N ARG A 114 -16.30 11.17 13.03
CA ARG A 114 -16.46 10.89 14.47
C ARG A 114 -17.89 10.43 14.75
N LYS A 115 -18.03 9.50 15.70
CA LYS A 115 -19.32 8.87 16.05
C LYS A 115 -20.41 9.90 16.43
N ASN A 116 -20.03 11.00 17.08
CA ASN A 116 -20.93 12.05 17.57
C ASN A 116 -21.35 13.07 16.50
N VAL A 117 -20.86 13.00 15.25
CA VAL A 117 -21.34 13.91 14.18
C VAL A 117 -22.77 13.53 13.81
N PRO A 118 -23.74 14.48 13.80
CA PRO A 118 -25.11 14.20 13.42
C PRO A 118 -25.24 13.60 12.03
N LYS A 119 -26.20 12.68 11.85
CA LYS A 119 -26.40 11.98 10.57
C LYS A 119 -26.65 12.95 9.41
N SER A 120 -27.46 13.99 9.64
CA SER A 120 -27.74 15.01 8.62
C SER A 120 -26.48 15.73 8.13
N ILE A 121 -25.58 16.06 9.06
CA ILE A 121 -24.29 16.69 8.70
C ILE A 121 -23.41 15.72 7.91
N LYS A 122 -23.32 14.45 8.32
CA LYS A 122 -22.57 13.42 7.56
C LYS A 122 -23.07 13.33 6.13
N GLU A 123 -24.39 13.20 5.93
CA GLU A 123 -24.98 13.09 4.59
C GLU A 123 -24.73 14.36 3.77
N SER A 124 -24.87 15.55 4.35
CA SER A 124 -24.59 16.80 3.65
C SER A 124 -23.14 16.89 3.17
N ILE A 125 -22.17 16.45 3.98
CA ILE A 125 -20.76 16.42 3.60
C ILE A 125 -20.52 15.40 2.49
N ILE A 126 -21.06 14.18 2.63
CA ILE A 126 -20.93 13.13 1.61
C ILE A 126 -21.49 13.62 0.26
N GLU A 127 -22.68 14.19 0.24
CA GLU A 127 -23.29 14.73 -0.98
C GLU A 127 -22.46 15.86 -1.61
N ALA A 128 -21.92 16.76 -0.77
CA ALA A 128 -21.05 17.83 -1.23
C ALA A 128 -19.79 17.28 -1.89
N LEU A 129 -19.13 16.29 -1.28
CA LEU A 129 -17.93 15.66 -1.81
C LEU A 129 -18.21 14.90 -3.11
N LEU A 130 -19.33 14.13 -3.18
CA LEU A 130 -19.75 13.42 -4.38
C LEU A 130 -20.14 14.35 -5.53
N LYS A 131 -20.61 15.57 -5.23
CA LYS A 131 -20.82 16.62 -6.24
C LYS A 131 -19.50 17.28 -6.66
N PHE A 132 -18.66 17.61 -5.68
CA PHE A 132 -17.37 18.26 -5.92
C PHE A 132 -16.48 17.45 -6.86
N GLN A 133 -16.35 16.13 -6.66
CA GLN A 133 -15.54 15.27 -7.53
C GLN A 133 -15.99 15.27 -9.01
N LYS A 134 -17.20 15.68 -9.32
CA LYS A 134 -17.70 15.77 -10.70
C LYS A 134 -17.25 17.04 -11.41
N THR A 135 -16.74 18.03 -10.68
CA THR A 135 -16.22 19.28 -11.25
C THR A 135 -14.75 19.11 -11.65
N GLU A 136 -14.30 19.89 -12.64
CA GLU A 136 -12.87 19.85 -13.06
C GLU A 136 -11.93 20.24 -11.91
N ASN A 137 -12.30 21.26 -11.11
CA ASN A 137 -11.53 21.67 -9.94
C ASN A 137 -11.50 20.56 -8.87
N GLY A 138 -12.62 19.85 -8.69
CA GLY A 138 -12.71 18.75 -7.74
C GLY A 138 -11.83 17.56 -8.13
N LYS A 139 -11.87 17.14 -9.38
CA LYS A 139 -11.00 16.08 -9.92
C LYS A 139 -9.53 16.44 -9.72
N LYS A 140 -9.16 17.66 -10.12
CA LYS A 140 -7.79 18.15 -9.99
C LYS A 140 -7.34 18.18 -8.52
N ALA A 141 -8.15 18.75 -7.62
CA ALA A 141 -7.81 18.84 -6.20
C ALA A 141 -7.65 17.47 -5.54
N LEU A 142 -8.55 16.51 -5.83
CA LEU A 142 -8.47 15.16 -5.32
C LEU A 142 -7.23 14.41 -5.81
N PHE A 143 -6.90 14.56 -7.09
CA PHE A 143 -5.73 13.93 -7.67
C PHE A 143 -4.41 14.53 -7.15
N GLU A 144 -4.30 15.87 -7.14
CA GLU A 144 -3.08 16.56 -6.68
C GLU A 144 -2.82 16.39 -5.19
N SER A 145 -3.87 16.35 -4.35
CA SER A 145 -3.72 16.26 -2.88
C SER A 145 -3.60 14.82 -2.38
N TYR A 146 -4.29 13.88 -3.01
CA TYR A 146 -4.45 12.52 -2.49
C TYR A 146 -4.12 11.42 -3.51
N SER A 147 -3.81 11.77 -4.75
CA SER A 147 -3.59 10.82 -5.86
C SER A 147 -4.77 9.86 -6.07
N ILE A 148 -6.00 10.35 -5.88
CA ILE A 148 -7.24 9.59 -6.07
C ILE A 148 -8.04 10.13 -7.25
N GLU A 149 -8.63 9.22 -8.02
CA GLU A 149 -9.42 9.58 -9.22
C GLU A 149 -10.88 9.90 -8.88
N GLY A 150 -11.36 9.47 -7.70
CA GLY A 150 -12.72 9.72 -7.29
C GLY A 150 -13.06 9.12 -5.93
N LEU A 151 -14.29 9.41 -5.49
CA LEU A 151 -14.86 8.99 -4.22
C LEU A 151 -16.09 8.11 -4.48
N VAL A 152 -16.23 7.04 -3.72
CA VAL A 152 -17.42 6.18 -3.70
C VAL A 152 -17.98 6.10 -2.29
N ARG A 153 -19.28 5.84 -2.16
CA ARG A 153 -19.84 5.51 -0.85
C ARG A 153 -19.28 4.17 -0.41
N ALA A 154 -18.79 4.11 0.82
CA ALA A 154 -18.34 2.91 1.47
C ALA A 154 -19.13 2.66 2.75
N ASN A 155 -19.12 1.44 3.22
CA ASN A 155 -19.70 1.04 4.49
C ASN A 155 -18.67 0.21 5.30
N ASP A 156 -18.96 0.03 6.57
CA ASP A 156 -18.03 -0.65 7.49
C ASP A 156 -17.71 -2.10 7.06
N ARG A 157 -18.67 -2.80 6.43
CA ARG A 157 -18.49 -4.19 5.99
C ARG A 157 -17.54 -4.35 4.81
N ASP A 158 -17.29 -3.29 4.04
CA ASP A 158 -16.34 -3.31 2.92
C ASP A 158 -14.90 -3.59 3.42
N TYR A 159 -14.66 -3.49 4.73
CA TYR A 159 -13.38 -3.74 5.40
C TYR A 159 -13.34 -5.05 6.20
N ASP A 160 -14.37 -5.91 6.14
CA ASP A 160 -14.44 -7.12 6.95
C ASP A 160 -13.35 -8.15 6.57
N ASP A 161 -13.02 -8.27 5.29
CA ASP A 161 -11.95 -9.15 4.82
C ASP A 161 -10.59 -8.71 5.39
N LEU A 162 -10.35 -7.38 5.42
CA LEU A 162 -9.14 -6.82 6.03
C LEU A 162 -9.10 -7.09 7.54
N ARG A 163 -10.22 -6.93 8.26
CA ARG A 163 -10.32 -7.25 9.69
C ARG A 163 -10.05 -8.71 9.97
N THR A 164 -10.63 -9.60 9.16
CA THR A 164 -10.43 -11.04 9.28
C THR A 164 -8.95 -11.39 9.09
N LEU A 165 -8.32 -10.82 8.08
CA LEU A 165 -6.91 -11.04 7.81
C LEU A 165 -6.03 -10.53 8.96
N ILE A 166 -6.27 -9.31 9.45
CA ILE A 166 -5.54 -8.73 10.58
C ILE A 166 -5.72 -9.60 11.84
N SER A 167 -6.95 -10.09 12.10
CA SER A 167 -7.23 -10.97 13.24
C SER A 167 -6.51 -12.32 13.13
N SER A 168 -6.34 -12.84 11.92
CA SER A 168 -5.60 -14.08 11.65
C SER A 168 -4.08 -13.94 11.78
N PHE A 169 -3.58 -12.72 11.93
CA PHE A 169 -2.15 -12.43 12.05
C PHE A 169 -1.49 -13.04 13.32
N GLY A 170 -2.31 -13.52 14.27
CA GLY A 170 -1.88 -14.35 15.40
C GLY A 170 -1.01 -13.65 16.44
N GLY A 171 -0.88 -12.34 16.38
CA GLY A 171 -0.25 -11.49 17.37
C GLY A 171 -1.18 -10.33 17.72
N ASN A 172 -1.09 -9.81 18.91
CA ASN A 172 -1.77 -8.57 19.21
C ASN A 172 -1.14 -7.48 18.30
N LEU A 173 -1.88 -7.04 17.27
CA LEU A 173 -1.42 -5.98 16.37
C LEU A 173 -0.94 -4.76 17.15
N GLU A 174 -1.54 -4.51 18.34
CA GLU A 174 -1.10 -3.46 19.26
C GLU A 174 0.33 -3.67 19.78
N ASP A 175 0.79 -4.91 19.94
CA ASP A 175 2.15 -5.21 20.39
C ASP A 175 3.18 -5.05 19.25
N GLU A 176 2.78 -5.31 18.02
CA GLU A 176 3.60 -5.04 16.84
C GLU A 176 3.70 -3.53 16.55
N LEU A 177 2.61 -2.77 16.80
CA LEU A 177 2.57 -1.31 16.62
C LEU A 177 3.37 -0.53 17.67
N LYS A 178 3.73 -1.17 18.80
CA LYS A 178 4.51 -0.54 19.90
C LYS A 178 6.01 -0.76 19.78
N LYS A 179 6.46 -1.55 18.81
CA LYS A 179 7.88 -1.81 18.52
C LYS A 179 8.43 -0.76 17.55
#